data_19e3ede10edebe41725d2e648927dd4f
#
_entry.id   19e3ede10edebe41725d2e648927dd4f
#
_cell.length_a   1.000
_cell.length_b   1.000
_cell.length_c   1.000
_cell.angle_alpha   90.00
_cell.angle_beta   90.00
_cell.angle_gamma   90.00
#
_symmetry.space_group_name_H-M   'P 1'
#
loop_
_entity.id
_entity.type
_entity.pdbx_description
1 polymer ?
#
loop_
_entity_poly.entity_id
_entity_poly.type
_entity_poly.pdbx_seq_one_letter_code
_entity_poly.pdbx_strand_id
1 'polypeptide(L)'
;SDNFGKSGRHILDGLIKGENVDRIIEEIPSKRVKKNEDQIRAAIRTGLDETQIFLIQSHLNTIDSLTKKLDEIDSEIKDKISGRKKDLQIAMSVPGIGFTAAATILAEIGNYRDFSTSDKLASWCGIVPNVYQSADKLITGSITKHGSKHIRWMLVQVAQATLKKRGSKLRRFFLRIKARKGHNVAVVALARKILCILYHLLMNQEMYQEDGVTKSRQSKIDWSSARIDKMSLQTMIEIIAKAGYEVKKIEESGG
;
A
#
# COMPACT_ATOMS: atom_id res chain seq x y z
N SER A 1 5.66 19.20 -5.78
CA SER A 1 4.30 19.53 -5.29
C SER A 1 3.32 19.29 -6.44
N ASP A 2 2.11 18.92 -6.10
CA ASP A 2 1.05 18.70 -7.10
C ASP A 2 0.45 20.08 -7.49
N ASN A 3 0.76 20.52 -8.70
CA ASN A 3 0.27 21.81 -9.21
C ASN A 3 -1.24 21.78 -9.54
N PHE A 4 -1.84 20.61 -9.63
CA PHE A 4 -3.27 20.41 -9.88
C PHE A 4 -4.05 20.00 -8.62
N GLY A 5 -3.39 19.91 -7.47
CA GLY A 5 -4.03 19.74 -6.17
C GLY A 5 -4.79 21.00 -5.74
N LYS A 6 -5.54 20.90 -4.64
CA LYS A 6 -6.46 21.97 -4.17
C LYS A 6 -5.85 23.36 -4.17
N SER A 7 -4.61 23.53 -3.70
CA SER A 7 -3.95 24.84 -3.64
C SER A 7 -3.44 25.31 -4.99
N GLY A 8 -2.90 24.40 -5.82
CA GLY A 8 -2.48 24.77 -7.17
C GLY A 8 -3.66 25.15 -8.05
N ARG A 9 -4.77 24.39 -7.96
CA ARG A 9 -6.01 24.71 -8.65
C ARG A 9 -6.55 26.08 -8.25
N HIS A 10 -6.61 26.38 -6.95
CA HIS A 10 -7.03 27.69 -6.44
C HIS A 10 -6.21 28.84 -7.03
N ILE A 11 -4.87 28.69 -7.09
CA ILE A 11 -3.99 29.72 -7.66
C ILE A 11 -4.27 29.90 -9.17
N LEU A 12 -4.39 28.80 -9.92
CA LEU A 12 -4.67 28.85 -11.36
C LEU A 12 -6.04 29.49 -11.66
N ASP A 13 -7.06 29.11 -10.90
CA ASP A 13 -8.42 29.65 -11.07
C ASP A 13 -8.46 31.15 -10.75
N GLY A 14 -7.74 31.62 -9.73
CA GLY A 14 -7.62 33.04 -9.41
C GLY A 14 -6.89 33.82 -10.50
N LEU A 15 -5.79 33.26 -11.05
CA LEU A 15 -5.05 33.89 -12.15
C LEU A 15 -5.89 33.99 -13.43
N ILE A 16 -6.66 32.97 -13.78
CA ILE A 16 -7.56 32.94 -14.93
C ILE A 16 -8.65 34.02 -14.79
N LYS A 17 -9.16 34.21 -13.58
CA LYS A 17 -10.18 35.24 -13.28
C LYS A 17 -9.61 36.66 -13.18
N GLY A 18 -8.29 36.81 -13.23
CA GLY A 18 -7.62 38.09 -13.03
C GLY A 18 -7.76 38.66 -11.60
N GLU A 19 -7.90 37.78 -10.60
CA GLU A 19 -8.00 38.16 -9.20
C GLU A 19 -6.68 38.77 -8.70
N ASN A 20 -6.78 39.62 -7.69
CA ASN A 20 -5.60 40.22 -7.07
C ASN A 20 -4.70 39.16 -6.45
N VAL A 21 -3.39 39.27 -6.70
CA VAL A 21 -2.37 38.31 -6.22
C VAL A 21 -2.42 38.16 -4.70
N ASP A 22 -2.65 39.25 -3.95
CA ASP A 22 -2.74 39.22 -2.49
C ASP A 22 -3.91 38.34 -2.04
N ARG A 23 -5.08 38.52 -2.66
CA ARG A 23 -6.26 37.74 -2.36
C ARG A 23 -6.07 36.25 -2.68
N ILE A 24 -5.48 35.94 -3.84
CA ILE A 24 -5.17 34.54 -4.23
C ILE A 24 -4.31 33.88 -3.15
N ILE A 25 -3.30 34.57 -2.63
CA ILE A 25 -2.37 34.05 -1.63
C ILE A 25 -3.05 33.91 -0.26
N GLU A 26 -3.85 34.90 0.16
CA GLU A 26 -4.56 34.84 1.45
C GLU A 26 -5.52 33.62 1.52
N GLU A 27 -6.18 33.31 0.44
CA GLU A 27 -7.20 32.26 0.35
C GLU A 27 -6.60 30.86 0.05
N ILE A 28 -5.25 30.68 -0.02
CA ILE A 28 -4.63 29.36 -0.24
C ILE A 28 -5.07 28.36 0.85
N PRO A 29 -5.71 27.22 0.48
CA PRO A 29 -6.29 26.28 1.44
C PRO A 29 -5.26 25.59 2.34
N SER A 30 -4.03 25.44 1.87
CA SER A 30 -2.99 24.66 2.56
C SER A 30 -1.99 25.56 3.29
N LYS A 31 -1.95 25.48 4.62
CA LYS A 31 -0.95 26.17 5.45
C LYS A 31 0.50 25.83 5.06
N ARG A 32 0.74 24.61 4.55
CA ARG A 32 2.08 24.18 4.09
C ARG A 32 2.49 24.91 2.81
N VAL A 33 1.56 25.12 1.89
CA VAL A 33 1.81 25.86 0.64
C VAL A 33 1.98 27.34 0.94
N LYS A 34 1.16 27.89 1.83
CA LYS A 34 1.23 29.30 2.27
C LYS A 34 2.58 29.68 2.92
N LYS A 35 3.31 28.72 3.49
CA LYS A 35 4.68 28.97 3.99
C LYS A 35 5.68 29.43 2.92
N ASN A 36 5.38 29.19 1.65
CA ASN A 36 6.21 29.60 0.51
C ASN A 36 5.60 30.81 -0.21
N GLU A 37 4.88 31.65 0.51
CA GLU A 37 4.12 32.81 -0.02
C GLU A 37 4.98 33.71 -0.90
N ASP A 38 6.18 34.08 -0.47
CA ASP A 38 7.07 34.96 -1.22
C ASP A 38 7.47 34.39 -2.58
N GLN A 39 7.74 33.06 -2.63
CA GLN A 39 8.08 32.36 -3.87
C GLN A 39 6.88 32.29 -4.82
N ILE A 40 5.68 32.02 -4.27
CA ILE A 40 4.45 31.99 -5.03
C ILE A 40 4.16 33.38 -5.58
N ARG A 41 4.25 34.40 -4.76
CA ARG A 41 4.07 35.80 -5.13
C ARG A 41 4.99 36.21 -6.27
N ALA A 42 6.28 35.89 -6.17
CA ALA A 42 7.25 36.15 -7.21
C ALA A 42 6.91 35.43 -8.53
N ALA A 43 6.43 34.17 -8.45
CA ALA A 43 6.10 33.38 -9.61
C ALA A 43 4.84 33.87 -10.36
N ILE A 44 3.83 34.40 -9.65
CA ILE A 44 2.56 34.82 -10.25
C ILE A 44 2.46 36.32 -10.51
N ARG A 45 3.50 37.09 -10.14
CA ARG A 45 3.52 38.55 -10.23
C ARG A 45 3.32 39.10 -11.65
N THR A 46 3.83 38.37 -12.65
CA THR A 46 3.74 38.80 -14.06
C THR A 46 2.37 38.54 -14.66
N GLY A 47 1.49 37.80 -13.96
CA GLY A 47 0.20 37.39 -14.50
C GLY A 47 0.34 36.36 -15.65
N LEU A 48 -0.74 36.15 -16.35
CA LEU A 48 -0.83 35.29 -17.53
C LEU A 48 -1.28 36.12 -18.72
N ASP A 49 -0.72 35.85 -19.88
CA ASP A 49 -1.25 36.39 -21.15
C ASP A 49 -2.53 35.64 -21.60
N GLU A 50 -3.25 36.23 -22.55
CA GLU A 50 -4.52 35.66 -23.04
C GLU A 50 -4.36 34.24 -23.60
N THR A 51 -3.24 33.95 -24.27
CA THR A 51 -2.96 32.63 -24.83
C THR A 51 -2.72 31.62 -23.72
N GLN A 52 -1.97 32.00 -22.69
CA GLN A 52 -1.71 31.15 -21.53
C GLN A 52 -3.00 30.87 -20.74
N ILE A 53 -3.84 31.88 -20.55
CA ILE A 53 -5.15 31.74 -19.91
C ILE A 53 -6.01 30.75 -20.69
N PHE A 54 -6.11 30.90 -22.01
CA PHE A 54 -6.87 29.99 -22.86
C PHE A 54 -6.36 28.55 -22.76
N LEU A 55 -5.05 28.34 -22.85
CA LEU A 55 -4.45 26.99 -22.80
C LEU A 55 -4.67 26.35 -21.43
N ILE A 56 -4.42 27.08 -20.35
CA ILE A 56 -4.61 26.56 -18.99
C ILE A 56 -6.07 26.19 -18.77
N GLN A 57 -7.01 27.05 -19.15
CA GLN A 57 -8.44 26.79 -19.03
C GLN A 57 -8.88 25.55 -19.84
N SER A 58 -8.38 25.41 -21.07
CA SER A 58 -8.64 24.24 -21.92
C SER A 58 -8.14 22.95 -21.26
N HIS A 59 -6.92 22.97 -20.69
CA HIS A 59 -6.38 21.81 -20.00
C HIS A 59 -7.14 21.48 -18.71
N LEU A 60 -7.51 22.48 -17.92
CA LEU A 60 -8.31 22.30 -16.71
C LEU A 60 -9.68 21.70 -17.03
N ASN A 61 -10.36 22.18 -18.05
CA ASN A 61 -11.64 21.63 -18.51
C ASN A 61 -11.48 20.16 -18.97
N THR A 62 -10.38 19.84 -19.62
CA THR A 62 -10.07 18.46 -20.01
C THR A 62 -9.86 17.56 -18.78
N ILE A 63 -9.11 18.03 -17.79
CA ILE A 63 -8.89 17.31 -16.53
C ILE A 63 -10.23 17.06 -15.81
N ASP A 64 -11.09 18.08 -15.73
CA ASP A 64 -12.39 17.98 -15.07
C ASP A 64 -13.30 16.98 -15.80
N SER A 65 -13.33 17.05 -17.12
CA SER A 65 -14.09 16.10 -17.95
C SER A 65 -13.63 14.66 -17.78
N LEU A 66 -12.30 14.43 -17.75
CA LEU A 66 -11.74 13.10 -17.53
C LEU A 66 -12.00 12.61 -16.11
N THR A 67 -11.92 13.48 -15.11
CA THR A 67 -12.22 13.15 -13.72
C THR A 67 -13.67 12.70 -13.59
N LYS A 68 -14.62 13.45 -14.17
CA LYS A 68 -16.03 13.07 -14.19
C LYS A 68 -16.26 11.70 -14.83
N LYS A 69 -15.61 11.44 -15.97
CA LYS A 69 -15.70 10.11 -16.63
C LYS A 69 -15.13 8.99 -15.77
N LEU A 70 -14.06 9.25 -15.03
CA LEU A 70 -13.52 8.26 -14.06
C LEU A 70 -14.50 7.96 -12.95
N ASP A 71 -15.17 8.98 -12.39
CA ASP A 71 -16.18 8.79 -11.35
C ASP A 71 -17.39 8.00 -11.87
N GLU A 72 -17.83 8.25 -13.11
CA GLU A 72 -18.90 7.49 -13.76
C GLU A 72 -18.51 6.02 -13.96
N ILE A 73 -17.29 5.73 -14.42
CA ILE A 73 -16.76 4.37 -14.59
C ILE A 73 -16.62 3.67 -13.23
N ASP A 74 -16.12 4.35 -12.21
CA ASP A 74 -16.00 3.80 -10.86
C ASP A 74 -17.37 3.45 -10.25
N SER A 75 -18.40 4.24 -10.55
CA SER A 75 -19.78 3.94 -10.15
C SER A 75 -20.29 2.68 -10.86
N GLU A 76 -20.13 2.58 -12.17
CA GLU A 76 -20.54 1.40 -12.94
C GLU A 76 -19.81 0.12 -12.47
N ILE A 77 -18.51 0.21 -12.15
CA ILE A 77 -17.76 -0.91 -11.57
C ILE A 77 -18.34 -1.32 -10.23
N LYS A 78 -18.70 -0.35 -9.36
CA LYS A 78 -19.30 -0.64 -8.05
C LYS A 78 -20.63 -1.38 -8.20
N ASP A 79 -21.45 -0.98 -9.16
CA ASP A 79 -22.74 -1.61 -9.42
C ASP A 79 -22.56 -3.05 -9.93
N LYS A 80 -21.68 -3.26 -10.91
CA LYS A 80 -21.39 -4.60 -11.45
C LYS A 80 -20.78 -5.56 -10.43
N ILE A 81 -19.96 -5.06 -9.50
CA ILE A 81 -19.33 -5.90 -8.47
C ILE A 81 -20.19 -6.04 -7.21
N SER A 82 -21.39 -5.43 -7.19
CA SER A 82 -22.28 -5.39 -6.02
C SER A 82 -22.63 -6.77 -5.48
N GLY A 83 -22.75 -7.78 -6.34
CA GLY A 83 -22.97 -9.18 -5.96
C GLY A 83 -21.77 -9.86 -5.26
N ARG A 84 -20.58 -9.25 -5.28
CA ARG A 84 -19.34 -9.79 -4.69
C ARG A 84 -18.79 -8.89 -3.60
N LYS A 85 -19.64 -8.16 -2.89
CA LYS A 85 -19.22 -7.19 -1.85
C LYS A 85 -18.31 -7.82 -0.79
N LYS A 86 -18.60 -9.04 -0.35
CA LYS A 86 -17.78 -9.75 0.65
C LYS A 86 -16.40 -10.08 0.12
N ASP A 87 -16.30 -10.62 -1.10
CA ASP A 87 -15.01 -10.91 -1.74
C ASP A 87 -14.19 -9.63 -1.93
N LEU A 88 -14.86 -8.53 -2.31
CA LEU A 88 -14.22 -7.23 -2.46
C LEU A 88 -13.63 -6.72 -1.13
N GLN A 89 -14.41 -6.81 -0.04
CA GLN A 89 -13.93 -6.43 1.29
C GLN A 89 -12.74 -7.29 1.74
N ILE A 90 -12.81 -8.61 1.51
CA ILE A 90 -11.71 -9.54 1.79
C ILE A 90 -10.46 -9.12 1.00
N ALA A 91 -10.59 -8.86 -0.29
CA ALA A 91 -9.46 -8.45 -1.11
C ALA A 91 -8.86 -7.13 -0.64
N MET A 92 -9.68 -6.13 -0.32
CA MET A 92 -9.25 -4.82 0.17
C MET A 92 -8.62 -4.87 1.57
N SER A 93 -8.85 -5.91 2.34
CA SER A 93 -8.19 -6.10 3.64
C SER A 93 -6.68 -6.36 3.50
N VAL A 94 -6.24 -6.85 2.35
CA VAL A 94 -4.82 -7.12 2.07
C VAL A 94 -4.07 -5.80 1.85
N PRO A 95 -2.97 -5.55 2.56
CA PRO A 95 -2.21 -4.31 2.39
C PRO A 95 -1.77 -4.08 0.94
N GLY A 96 -2.06 -2.90 0.42
CA GLY A 96 -1.72 -2.50 -0.95
C GLY A 96 -2.81 -2.79 -1.99
N ILE A 97 -3.89 -3.46 -1.63
CA ILE A 97 -5.05 -3.67 -2.49
C ILE A 97 -6.10 -2.59 -2.18
N GLY A 98 -6.27 -1.64 -3.10
CA GLY A 98 -7.38 -0.68 -3.10
C GLY A 98 -8.58 -1.20 -3.89
N PHE A 99 -9.66 -0.41 -3.96
CA PHE A 99 -10.90 -0.79 -4.64
C PHE A 99 -10.67 -1.23 -6.08
N THR A 100 -10.04 -0.40 -6.90
CA THR A 100 -9.78 -0.69 -8.33
C THR A 100 -8.95 -1.95 -8.50
N ALA A 101 -7.91 -2.15 -7.67
CA ALA A 101 -7.08 -3.35 -7.73
C ALA A 101 -7.87 -4.61 -7.34
N ALA A 102 -8.69 -4.54 -6.29
CA ALA A 102 -9.55 -5.64 -5.87
C ALA A 102 -10.56 -6.01 -6.97
N ALA A 103 -11.25 -5.02 -7.52
CA ALA A 103 -12.22 -5.20 -8.60
C ALA A 103 -11.56 -5.84 -9.84
N THR A 104 -10.41 -5.32 -10.26
CA THR A 104 -9.66 -5.87 -11.41
C THR A 104 -9.22 -7.30 -11.17
N ILE A 105 -8.64 -7.60 -10.01
CA ILE A 105 -8.16 -8.97 -9.68
C ILE A 105 -9.34 -9.94 -9.64
N LEU A 106 -10.45 -9.56 -9.00
CA LEU A 106 -11.63 -10.43 -8.90
C LEU A 106 -12.33 -10.62 -10.26
N ALA A 107 -12.35 -9.61 -11.11
CA ALA A 107 -12.88 -9.70 -12.46
C ALA A 107 -12.02 -10.63 -13.35
N GLU A 108 -10.70 -10.48 -13.30
CA GLU A 108 -9.77 -11.28 -14.08
C GLU A 108 -9.73 -12.76 -13.65
N ILE A 109 -9.80 -13.03 -12.34
CA ILE A 109 -9.84 -14.41 -11.82
C ILE A 109 -11.18 -15.09 -12.12
N GLY A 110 -12.27 -14.33 -12.15
CA GLY A 110 -13.62 -14.89 -12.26
C GLY A 110 -13.99 -15.66 -11.00
N ASN A 111 -14.23 -16.97 -11.13
CA ASN A 111 -14.52 -17.83 -9.99
C ASN A 111 -13.24 -18.46 -9.44
N TYR A 112 -12.76 -18.00 -8.31
CA TYR A 112 -11.54 -18.51 -7.68
C TYR A 112 -11.67 -19.98 -7.20
N ARG A 113 -12.89 -20.50 -7.07
CA ARG A 113 -13.15 -21.90 -6.66
C ARG A 113 -12.84 -22.90 -7.77
N ASP A 114 -12.70 -22.45 -9.01
CA ASP A 114 -12.29 -23.29 -10.14
C ASP A 114 -10.83 -23.76 -10.02
N PHE A 115 -10.07 -23.13 -9.14
CA PHE A 115 -8.69 -23.48 -8.85
C PHE A 115 -8.62 -24.33 -7.57
N SER A 116 -8.10 -25.55 -7.66
CA SER A 116 -7.98 -26.43 -6.49
C SER A 116 -6.90 -25.99 -5.49
N THR A 117 -5.93 -25.17 -5.92
CA THR A 117 -4.85 -24.65 -5.07
C THR A 117 -4.41 -23.25 -5.49
N SER A 118 -3.83 -22.49 -4.55
CA SER A 118 -3.23 -21.19 -4.84
C SER A 118 -2.10 -21.24 -5.87
N ASP A 119 -1.39 -22.36 -5.95
CA ASP A 119 -0.31 -22.56 -6.93
C ASP A 119 -0.86 -22.75 -8.35
N LYS A 120 -1.99 -23.43 -8.51
CA LYS A 120 -2.68 -23.53 -9.81
C LYS A 120 -3.18 -22.16 -10.28
N LEU A 121 -3.75 -21.37 -9.38
CA LEU A 121 -4.11 -19.98 -9.69
C LEU A 121 -2.88 -19.15 -10.09
N ALA A 122 -1.77 -19.25 -9.34
CA ALA A 122 -0.54 -18.53 -9.67
C ALA A 122 0.06 -18.97 -11.02
N SER A 123 -0.05 -20.24 -11.34
CA SER A 123 0.36 -20.80 -12.63
C SER A 123 -0.50 -20.29 -13.78
N TRP A 124 -1.83 -20.27 -13.58
CA TRP A 124 -2.79 -19.69 -14.53
C TRP A 124 -2.53 -18.20 -14.78
N CYS A 125 -2.22 -17.44 -13.73
CA CYS A 125 -1.80 -16.04 -13.87
C CYS A 125 -0.44 -15.87 -14.56
N GLY A 126 0.34 -16.94 -14.73
CA GLY A 126 1.68 -16.90 -15.32
C GLY A 126 2.72 -16.15 -14.48
N ILE A 127 2.56 -16.18 -13.15
CA ILE A 127 3.46 -15.51 -12.18
C ILE A 127 4.36 -16.52 -11.44
N VAL A 128 4.49 -17.72 -12.02
CA VAL A 128 5.38 -18.79 -11.54
C VAL A 128 6.66 -18.83 -12.38
N PRO A 129 7.81 -19.23 -11.79
CA PRO A 129 9.03 -19.41 -12.55
C PRO A 129 8.85 -20.49 -13.62
N ASN A 130 9.44 -20.25 -14.78
CA ASN A 130 9.58 -21.29 -15.79
C ASN A 130 10.68 -22.25 -15.33
N VAL A 131 10.37 -23.53 -15.26
CA VAL A 131 11.27 -24.56 -14.76
C VAL A 131 11.57 -25.50 -15.92
N TYR A 132 12.84 -25.58 -16.31
CA TYR A 132 13.34 -26.55 -17.25
C TYR A 132 14.16 -27.60 -16.49
N GLN A 133 13.71 -28.83 -16.55
CA GLN A 133 14.45 -29.95 -15.98
C GLN A 133 14.99 -30.80 -17.14
N SER A 134 16.31 -30.94 -17.20
CA SER A 134 16.98 -31.84 -18.12
C SER A 134 17.94 -32.70 -17.31
N ALA A 135 17.63 -34.01 -17.22
CA ALA A 135 18.36 -34.95 -16.40
C ALA A 135 18.60 -34.40 -14.97
N ASP A 136 19.84 -34.18 -14.57
CA ASP A 136 20.20 -33.74 -13.21
C ASP A 136 20.26 -32.22 -13.04
N LYS A 137 19.95 -31.45 -14.08
CA LYS A 137 20.00 -29.97 -14.02
C LYS A 137 18.61 -29.35 -13.99
N LEU A 138 18.31 -28.67 -12.87
CA LEU A 138 17.12 -27.86 -12.72
C LEU A 138 17.48 -26.39 -13.03
N ILE A 139 16.99 -25.87 -14.14
CA ILE A 139 17.22 -24.45 -14.53
C ILE A 139 15.91 -23.70 -14.30
N THR A 140 15.95 -22.71 -13.40
CA THR A 140 14.83 -21.79 -13.18
C THR A 140 15.03 -20.53 -14.01
N GLY A 141 14.12 -20.29 -14.95
CA GLY A 141 14.08 -19.12 -15.82
C GLY A 141 13.24 -17.98 -15.28
N SER A 142 12.87 -17.06 -16.18
CA SER A 142 11.90 -16.00 -15.91
C SER A 142 10.50 -16.59 -15.65
N ILE A 143 9.54 -15.77 -15.26
CA ILE A 143 8.15 -16.21 -15.11
C ILE A 143 7.56 -16.66 -16.46
N THR A 144 6.60 -17.59 -16.41
CA THR A 144 6.00 -18.20 -17.61
C THR A 144 5.27 -17.19 -18.50
N LYS A 145 4.70 -16.12 -17.91
CA LYS A 145 3.90 -15.09 -18.58
C LYS A 145 2.65 -15.58 -19.31
N HIS A 146 2.26 -16.85 -19.11
CA HIS A 146 0.97 -17.35 -19.60
C HIS A 146 -0.19 -16.65 -18.87
N GLY A 147 -1.36 -16.60 -19.49
CA GLY A 147 -2.54 -15.95 -18.92
C GLY A 147 -2.56 -14.43 -19.06
N SER A 148 -3.49 -13.77 -18.37
CA SER A 148 -3.76 -12.34 -18.52
C SER A 148 -2.59 -11.46 -18.13
N LYS A 149 -2.19 -10.55 -19.02
CA LYS A 149 -1.21 -9.50 -18.72
C LYS A 149 -1.73 -8.48 -17.71
N HIS A 150 -3.05 -8.27 -17.67
CA HIS A 150 -3.68 -7.29 -16.80
C HIS A 150 -3.59 -7.70 -15.33
N ILE A 151 -3.89 -8.98 -15.01
CA ILE A 151 -3.77 -9.46 -13.64
C ILE A 151 -2.30 -9.42 -13.17
N ARG A 152 -1.34 -9.79 -14.02
CA ARG A 152 0.08 -9.71 -13.66
C ARG A 152 0.52 -8.29 -13.39
N TRP A 153 0.14 -7.36 -14.24
CA TRP A 153 0.44 -5.94 -14.05
C TRP A 153 -0.16 -5.43 -12.74
N MET A 154 -1.44 -5.71 -12.48
CA MET A 154 -2.13 -5.29 -11.27
C MET A 154 -1.47 -5.87 -10.01
N LEU A 155 -1.10 -7.16 -10.01
CA LEU A 155 -0.41 -7.79 -8.89
C LEU A 155 0.96 -7.17 -8.61
N VAL A 156 1.69 -6.74 -9.65
CA VAL A 156 2.95 -6.00 -9.50
C VAL A 156 2.71 -4.63 -8.88
N GLN A 157 1.67 -3.89 -9.31
CA GLN A 157 1.31 -2.60 -8.71
C GLN A 157 0.93 -2.76 -7.23
N VAL A 158 0.13 -3.77 -6.91
CA VAL A 158 -0.23 -4.12 -5.52
C VAL A 158 1.01 -4.45 -4.69
N ALA A 159 1.94 -5.24 -5.24
CA ALA A 159 3.18 -5.56 -4.54
C ALA A 159 4.00 -4.30 -4.22
N GLN A 160 4.12 -3.38 -5.16
CA GLN A 160 4.81 -2.09 -4.93
C GLN A 160 4.08 -1.22 -3.91
N ALA A 161 2.75 -1.15 -3.96
CA ALA A 161 1.94 -0.41 -2.98
C ALA A 161 2.10 -0.99 -1.56
N THR A 162 2.14 -2.32 -1.43
CA THR A 162 2.36 -3.03 -0.16
C THR A 162 3.68 -2.63 0.52
N LEU A 163 4.72 -2.30 -0.25
CA LEU A 163 6.02 -1.91 0.28
C LEU A 163 5.99 -0.58 1.04
N LYS A 164 4.98 0.26 0.84
CA LYS A 164 4.80 1.52 1.58
C LYS A 164 4.52 1.27 3.07
N LYS A 165 3.91 0.13 3.43
CA LYS A 165 3.64 -0.24 4.82
C LYS A 165 4.93 -0.75 5.48
N ARG A 166 5.59 0.13 6.23
CA ARG A 166 6.81 -0.21 6.99
C ARG A 166 6.50 -1.26 8.06
N GLY A 167 7.46 -2.18 8.31
CA GLY A 167 7.32 -3.21 9.36
C GLY A 167 6.45 -4.43 9.01
N SER A 168 5.73 -4.43 7.89
CA SER A 168 4.86 -5.55 7.50
C SER A 168 5.65 -6.83 7.20
N LYS A 169 5.01 -8.00 7.44
CA LYS A 169 5.56 -9.31 7.09
C LYS A 169 5.84 -9.41 5.58
N LEU A 170 4.96 -8.82 4.76
CA LEU A 170 5.09 -8.80 3.31
C LEU A 170 6.32 -8.00 2.88
N ARG A 171 6.57 -6.84 3.50
CA ARG A 171 7.79 -6.07 3.22
C ARG A 171 9.05 -6.81 3.66
N ARG A 172 9.04 -7.49 4.83
CA ARG A 172 10.18 -8.31 5.27
C ARG A 172 10.48 -9.45 4.31
N PHE A 173 9.44 -10.12 3.81
CA PHE A 173 9.57 -11.14 2.76
C PHE A 173 10.24 -10.58 1.50
N PHE A 174 9.78 -9.42 1.02
CA PHE A 174 10.38 -8.73 -0.13
C PHE A 174 11.86 -8.42 0.10
N LEU A 175 12.21 -7.79 1.23
CA LEU A 175 13.59 -7.40 1.52
C LEU A 175 14.54 -8.60 1.57
N ARG A 176 14.09 -9.74 2.11
CA ARG A 176 14.86 -10.99 2.15
C ARG A 176 15.15 -11.53 0.74
N ILE A 177 14.20 -11.46 -0.18
CA ILE A 177 14.41 -11.91 -1.56
C ILE A 177 15.24 -10.88 -2.34
N LYS A 178 14.97 -9.58 -2.15
CA LYS A 178 15.72 -8.51 -2.79
C LYS A 178 17.22 -8.61 -2.53
N ALA A 179 17.62 -8.92 -1.30
CA ALA A 179 19.03 -9.06 -0.92
C ALA A 179 19.74 -10.17 -1.69
N ARG A 180 19.03 -11.22 -2.12
CA ARG A 180 19.62 -12.40 -2.79
C ARG A 180 19.43 -12.41 -4.32
N LYS A 181 18.31 -11.89 -4.81
CA LYS A 181 17.88 -12.05 -6.22
C LYS A 181 17.56 -10.74 -6.93
N GLY A 182 17.77 -9.60 -6.26
CA GLY A 182 17.50 -8.28 -6.82
C GLY A 182 16.03 -7.83 -6.73
N HIS A 183 15.80 -6.58 -7.12
CA HIS A 183 14.51 -5.88 -6.91
C HIS A 183 13.38 -6.51 -7.72
N ASN A 184 13.58 -6.69 -9.03
CA ASN A 184 12.51 -7.14 -9.94
C ASN A 184 12.01 -8.55 -9.59
N VAL A 185 12.93 -9.46 -9.27
CA VAL A 185 12.57 -10.82 -8.83
C VAL A 185 11.82 -10.78 -7.50
N ALA A 186 12.23 -9.91 -6.58
CA ALA A 186 11.58 -9.76 -5.28
C ALA A 186 10.15 -9.20 -5.40
N VAL A 187 9.90 -8.23 -6.31
CA VAL A 187 8.56 -7.70 -6.58
C VAL A 187 7.64 -8.79 -7.12
N VAL A 188 8.10 -9.57 -8.09
CA VAL A 188 7.30 -10.66 -8.69
C VAL A 188 7.02 -11.76 -7.66
N ALA A 189 8.00 -12.12 -6.83
CA ALA A 189 7.83 -13.09 -5.76
C ALA A 189 6.82 -12.59 -4.70
N LEU A 190 6.84 -11.29 -4.37
CA LEU A 190 5.87 -10.68 -3.48
C LEU A 190 4.47 -10.69 -4.10
N ALA A 191 4.34 -10.34 -5.38
CA ALA A 191 3.09 -10.38 -6.12
C ALA A 191 2.45 -11.78 -6.09
N ARG A 192 3.23 -12.84 -6.36
CA ARG A 192 2.79 -14.23 -6.21
C ARG A 192 2.34 -14.54 -4.79
N LYS A 193 3.12 -14.13 -3.79
CA LYS A 193 2.77 -14.36 -2.38
C LYS A 193 1.45 -13.69 -2.01
N ILE A 194 1.23 -12.45 -2.47
CA ILE A 194 -0.03 -11.73 -2.24
C ILE A 194 -1.21 -12.46 -2.90
N LEU A 195 -1.04 -12.95 -4.14
CA LEU A 195 -2.07 -13.71 -4.83
C LEU A 195 -2.43 -15.00 -4.07
N CYS A 196 -1.43 -15.75 -3.58
CA CYS A 196 -1.68 -16.95 -2.78
C CYS A 196 -2.40 -16.64 -1.46
N ILE A 197 -2.03 -15.56 -0.79
CA ILE A 197 -2.72 -15.09 0.42
C ILE A 197 -4.16 -14.75 0.09
N LEU A 198 -4.39 -13.95 -0.94
CA LEU A 198 -5.73 -13.56 -1.38
C LEU A 198 -6.60 -14.78 -1.70
N TYR A 199 -6.05 -15.78 -2.41
CA TYR A 199 -6.76 -17.02 -2.69
C TYR A 199 -7.24 -17.73 -1.40
N HIS A 200 -6.36 -17.89 -0.41
CA HIS A 200 -6.72 -18.53 0.85
C HIS A 200 -7.77 -17.72 1.63
N LEU A 201 -7.65 -16.40 1.68
CA LEU A 201 -8.63 -15.53 2.31
C LEU A 201 -10.01 -15.63 1.66
N LEU A 202 -10.06 -15.66 0.32
CA LEU A 202 -11.30 -15.82 -0.43
C LEU A 202 -11.92 -17.20 -0.23
N MET A 203 -11.12 -18.28 -0.23
CA MET A 203 -11.61 -19.64 0.01
C MET A 203 -12.19 -19.81 1.40
N ASN A 204 -11.52 -19.24 2.42
CA ASN A 204 -11.95 -19.33 3.82
C ASN A 204 -12.96 -18.23 4.19
N GLN A 205 -13.19 -17.25 3.32
CA GLN A 205 -14.05 -16.08 3.59
C GLN A 205 -13.61 -15.27 4.81
N GLU A 206 -12.27 -15.13 4.98
CA GLU A 206 -11.61 -14.45 6.09
C GLU A 206 -10.97 -13.13 5.67
N MET A 207 -10.87 -12.18 6.60
CA MET A 207 -10.15 -10.93 6.38
C MET A 207 -8.65 -11.11 6.65
N TYR A 208 -7.82 -10.38 5.92
CA TYR A 208 -6.38 -10.37 6.17
C TYR A 208 -6.09 -9.83 7.57
N GLN A 209 -5.49 -10.67 8.38
CA GLN A 209 -4.91 -10.28 9.65
C GLN A 209 -3.38 -10.35 9.50
N GLU A 210 -2.74 -9.22 9.66
CA GLU A 210 -1.32 -9.24 9.91
C GLU A 210 -1.22 -9.69 11.36
N ASP A 211 -1.02 -11.02 11.57
CA ASP A 211 -0.85 -11.56 12.94
C ASP A 211 0.00 -10.58 13.69
N GLY A 212 -0.62 -10.07 14.75
CA GLY A 212 -0.16 -8.93 15.45
C GLY A 212 1.31 -8.93 15.51
N VAL A 213 1.76 -7.79 15.40
CA VAL A 213 2.93 -7.38 16.07
C VAL A 213 4.08 -8.34 15.82
N THR A 214 4.99 -7.74 15.32
CA THR A 214 6.12 -7.64 16.24
C THR A 214 5.75 -8.40 17.54
N LYS A 215 5.96 -9.69 17.57
CA LYS A 215 6.92 -10.08 18.60
C LYS A 215 8.06 -9.10 18.29
N SER A 216 8.01 -7.92 18.87
CA SER A 216 9.17 -7.25 19.31
C SER A 216 10.07 -8.44 19.55
N ARG A 217 11.21 -8.58 18.86
CA ARG A 217 12.25 -9.33 19.48
C ARG A 217 12.13 -8.85 20.92
N GLN A 218 11.44 -9.61 21.74
CA GLN A 218 11.85 -9.69 23.12
C GLN A 218 13.31 -9.96 22.86
N SER A 219 14.10 -8.92 22.93
CA SER A 219 15.48 -9.08 23.23
C SER A 219 15.34 -10.04 24.36
N LYS A 220 15.72 -11.29 24.13
CA LYS A 220 15.98 -12.18 25.27
C LYS A 220 16.87 -11.28 26.06
N ILE A 221 16.28 -10.63 27.07
CA ILE A 221 17.05 -9.90 28.05
C ILE A 221 17.90 -11.03 28.54
N ASP A 222 19.15 -10.97 28.16
CA ASP A 222 20.11 -11.98 28.62
C ASP A 222 20.27 -11.71 30.09
N TRP A 223 19.42 -12.35 30.88
CA TRP A 223 19.37 -12.25 32.33
C TRP A 223 20.69 -12.70 32.93
N SER A 224 21.55 -13.41 32.15
CA SER A 224 22.89 -13.79 32.56
C SER A 224 23.88 -12.63 32.54
N SER A 225 23.63 -11.57 31.76
CA SER A 225 24.47 -10.37 31.66
C SER A 225 23.93 -9.18 32.44
N ALA A 226 22.65 -9.21 32.87
CA ALA A 226 22.11 -8.21 33.77
C ALA A 226 22.66 -8.50 35.18
N ARG A 227 23.43 -7.54 35.71
CA ARG A 227 23.85 -7.58 37.13
C ARG A 227 22.62 -7.36 38.02
N ILE A 228 21.79 -8.38 38.16
CA ILE A 228 20.56 -8.39 38.96
C ILE A 228 20.89 -8.09 40.43
N ASP A 229 22.07 -8.49 40.87
CA ASP A 229 22.54 -8.34 42.25
C ASP A 229 22.70 -6.89 42.76
N LYS A 230 22.57 -5.90 41.85
CA LYS A 230 22.70 -4.48 42.19
C LYS A 230 21.49 -3.63 41.84
N MET A 231 20.40 -4.23 41.36
CA MET A 231 19.17 -3.49 41.01
C MET A 231 18.23 -3.45 42.21
N SER A 232 17.72 -2.26 42.54
CA SER A 232 16.69 -2.13 43.56
C SER A 232 15.39 -2.82 43.11
N LEU A 233 14.64 -3.35 44.07
CA LEU A 233 13.36 -4.02 43.86
C LEU A 233 12.38 -3.13 43.04
N GLN A 234 12.43 -1.82 43.28
CA GLN A 234 11.64 -0.82 42.60
C GLN A 234 11.98 -0.71 41.12
N THR A 235 13.25 -0.76 40.76
CA THR A 235 13.72 -0.74 39.35
C THR A 235 13.33 -2.02 38.61
N MET A 236 13.31 -3.17 39.29
CA MET A 236 12.84 -4.44 38.72
C MET A 236 11.33 -4.39 38.44
N ILE A 237 10.53 -3.85 39.36
CA ILE A 237 9.08 -3.69 39.19
C ILE A 237 8.77 -2.78 38.01
N GLU A 238 9.49 -1.67 37.86
CA GLU A 238 9.31 -0.76 36.71
C GLU A 238 9.67 -1.41 35.36
N ILE A 239 10.71 -2.22 35.34
CA ILE A 239 11.11 -2.95 34.11
C ILE A 239 10.06 -4.00 33.74
N ILE A 240 9.52 -4.71 34.71
CA ILE A 240 8.49 -5.73 34.55
C ILE A 240 7.17 -5.07 34.14
N ALA A 241 6.81 -3.93 34.72
CA ALA A 241 5.64 -3.15 34.33
C ALA A 241 5.75 -2.57 32.91
N LYS A 242 6.94 -2.05 32.53
CA LYS A 242 7.22 -1.61 31.15
C LYS A 242 7.20 -2.74 30.14
N ALA A 243 7.47 -3.97 30.58
CA ALA A 243 7.35 -5.17 29.75
C ALA A 243 5.90 -5.69 29.64
N GLY A 244 4.93 -5.04 30.30
CA GLY A 244 3.50 -5.37 30.23
C GLY A 244 3.05 -6.47 31.18
N TYR A 245 3.83 -6.74 32.26
CA TYR A 245 3.46 -7.71 33.29
C TYR A 245 3.03 -7.00 34.57
N GLU A 246 2.00 -7.52 35.21
CA GLU A 246 1.52 -7.07 36.52
C GLU A 246 2.24 -7.84 37.61
N VAL A 247 2.85 -7.13 38.56
CA VAL A 247 3.56 -7.75 39.70
C VAL A 247 2.63 -7.78 40.91
N LYS A 248 2.23 -8.97 41.34
CA LYS A 248 1.45 -9.16 42.56
C LYS A 248 2.34 -9.69 43.71
N LYS A 249 2.19 -9.11 44.89
CA LYS A 249 2.83 -9.62 46.10
C LYS A 249 2.18 -10.95 46.48
N ILE A 250 2.95 -12.02 46.54
CA ILE A 250 2.46 -13.29 47.05
C ILE A 250 2.50 -13.18 48.58
N GLU A 251 1.35 -13.23 49.24
CA GLU A 251 1.29 -13.43 50.69
C GLU A 251 1.66 -14.88 50.96
N GLU A 252 2.72 -15.08 51.70
CA GLU A 252 3.08 -16.40 52.22
C GLU A 252 1.94 -16.89 53.11
N SER A 253 1.21 -17.91 52.64
CA SER A 253 0.30 -18.66 53.49
C SER A 253 1.13 -19.41 54.48
N GLY A 254 1.20 -18.87 55.68
CA GLY A 254 1.82 -19.54 56.81
C GLY A 254 1.15 -20.91 57.07
N GLY A 255 1.96 -21.92 57.06
CA GLY A 255 1.67 -23.26 57.54
C GLY A 255 2.67 -23.61 58.63
#